data_54f9032515add4e9c3aeec3ad6e93c84
#
_entry.id   54f9032515add4e9c3aeec3ad6e93c84
#
_cell.length_a   1.000
_cell.length_b   1.000
_cell.length_c   1.000
_cell.angle_alpha   90.00
_cell.angle_beta   90.00
_cell.angle_gamma   90.00
#
_symmetry.space_group_name_H-M   'P 1'
#
loop_
_entity.id
_entity.type
_entity.pdbx_description
1 polymer ?
#
loop_
_entity_poly.entity_id
_entity_poly.type
_entity_poly.pdbx_seq_one_letter_code
_entity_poly.pdbx_strand_id
1 'polypeptide(L)'
;MKLPTPLRFLRNIILFFFISTILAVVAYRFVPVYITPLMVIRSVQQVFKGESPCWHHTWVSSDKISAPLPMAVIASEDNRFATHNGFDFIEIQKAIKENETRKRKRGASTISQQTAKNVFLWPQSSWVRKGLEVYFTVL
;
A
#
# COMPACT_ATOMS: atom_id res chain seq x y z
N MET A 1 2.65 -6.59 39.10
CA MET A 1 3.56 -7.68 38.63
C MET A 1 4.41 -7.15 37.49
N LYS A 2 5.76 -7.11 37.64
CA LYS A 2 6.64 -6.61 36.57
C LYS A 2 6.82 -7.72 35.52
N LEU A 3 6.47 -7.43 34.26
CA LEU A 3 6.71 -8.36 33.15
C LEU A 3 8.19 -8.80 33.09
N PRO A 4 8.51 -10.05 32.77
CA PRO A 4 9.88 -10.50 32.56
C PRO A 4 10.55 -9.76 31.40
N THR A 5 11.88 -9.61 31.48
CA THR A 5 12.67 -8.80 30.53
C THR A 5 12.38 -9.10 29.04
N PRO A 6 12.31 -10.37 28.57
CA PRO A 6 12.03 -10.67 27.17
C PRO A 6 10.61 -10.21 26.75
N LEU A 7 9.65 -10.32 27.63
CA LEU A 7 8.28 -9.84 27.35
C LEU A 7 8.21 -8.31 27.25
N ARG A 8 9.00 -7.60 28.05
CA ARG A 8 9.10 -6.14 27.95
C ARG A 8 9.71 -5.71 26.60
N PHE A 9 10.76 -6.41 26.19
CA PHE A 9 11.42 -6.16 24.91
C PHE A 9 10.45 -6.38 23.75
N LEU A 10 9.75 -7.52 23.71
CA LEU A 10 8.73 -7.81 22.68
C LEU A 10 7.62 -6.75 22.66
N ARG A 11 7.08 -6.41 23.82
CA ARG A 11 6.07 -5.33 23.93
C ARG A 11 6.59 -4.02 23.36
N ASN A 12 7.82 -3.63 23.66
CA ASN A 12 8.38 -2.38 23.19
C ASN A 12 8.57 -2.36 21.67
N ILE A 13 8.97 -3.50 21.05
CA ILE A 13 9.03 -3.64 19.59
C ILE A 13 7.64 -3.46 18.98
N ILE A 14 6.63 -4.12 19.54
CA ILE A 14 5.25 -4.02 19.06
C ILE A 14 4.75 -2.57 19.16
N LEU A 15 4.95 -1.94 20.32
CA LEU A 15 4.54 -0.54 20.51
C LEU A 15 5.28 0.40 19.55
N PHE A 16 6.59 0.21 19.37
CA PHE A 16 7.39 1.00 18.43
C PHE A 16 6.86 0.84 17.00
N PHE A 17 6.54 -0.38 16.57
CA PHE A 17 5.95 -0.65 15.25
C PHE A 17 4.64 0.14 15.06
N PHE A 18 3.68 0.01 15.98
CA PHE A 18 2.40 0.69 15.83
C PHE A 18 2.53 2.21 15.91
N ILE A 19 3.31 2.73 16.85
CA ILE A 19 3.50 4.18 16.99
C ILE A 19 4.19 4.75 15.75
N SER A 20 5.27 4.13 15.27
CA SER A 20 6.02 4.63 14.11
C SER A 20 5.20 4.58 12.83
N THR A 21 4.41 3.53 12.61
CA THR A 21 3.56 3.41 11.42
C THR A 21 2.39 4.38 11.44
N ILE A 22 1.74 4.58 12.57
CA ILE A 22 0.68 5.60 12.72
C ILE A 22 1.25 7.00 12.46
N LEU A 23 2.40 7.32 13.07
CA LEU A 23 3.06 8.60 12.85
C LEU A 23 3.45 8.81 11.38
N ALA A 24 3.92 7.76 10.69
CA ALA A 24 4.26 7.83 9.27
C ALA A 24 3.01 8.10 8.40
N VAL A 25 1.89 7.42 8.66
CA VAL A 25 0.63 7.67 7.95
C VAL A 25 0.15 9.10 8.18
N VAL A 26 0.17 9.58 9.43
CA VAL A 26 -0.20 10.96 9.75
C VAL A 26 0.73 11.96 9.09
N ALA A 27 2.04 11.71 9.08
CA ALA A 27 3.02 12.58 8.43
C ALA A 27 2.78 12.69 6.92
N TYR A 28 2.50 11.57 6.24
CA TYR A 28 2.21 11.56 4.80
C TYR A 28 0.88 12.19 4.40
N ARG A 29 0.02 12.51 5.34
CA ARG A 29 -1.14 13.38 5.09
C ARG A 29 -0.73 14.82 4.75
N PHE A 30 0.41 15.27 5.28
CA PHE A 30 0.85 16.66 5.17
C PHE A 30 2.13 16.84 4.34
N VAL A 31 2.91 15.79 4.21
CA VAL A 31 4.21 15.81 3.53
C VAL A 31 4.14 14.97 2.26
N PRO A 32 4.60 15.48 1.11
CA PRO A 32 4.69 14.69 -0.12
C PRO A 32 5.54 13.43 0.04
N VAL A 33 5.09 12.34 -0.57
CA VAL A 33 5.81 11.07 -0.56
C VAL A 33 6.87 11.10 -1.66
N TYR A 34 8.11 11.45 -1.33
CA TYR A 34 9.22 11.49 -2.29
C TYR A 34 9.91 10.14 -2.47
N ILE A 35 9.97 9.33 -1.42
CA ILE A 35 10.67 8.04 -1.41
C ILE A 35 9.78 7.00 -0.75
N THR A 36 9.72 5.81 -1.34
CA THR A 36 8.99 4.68 -0.77
C THR A 36 9.92 3.45 -0.64
N PRO A 37 9.64 2.52 0.28
CA PRO A 37 10.37 1.25 0.35
C PRO A 37 10.40 0.51 -0.99
N LEU A 38 9.30 0.57 -1.74
CA LEU A 38 9.20 -0.01 -3.07
C LEU A 38 10.24 0.57 -4.03
N MET A 39 10.40 1.89 -4.06
CA MET A 39 11.38 2.58 -4.91
C MET A 39 12.81 2.17 -4.55
N VAL A 40 13.16 2.17 -3.26
CA VAL A 40 14.47 1.74 -2.79
C VAL A 40 14.77 0.30 -3.18
N ILE A 41 13.84 -0.62 -2.94
CA ILE A 41 14.02 -2.04 -3.29
C ILE A 41 14.20 -2.21 -4.80
N ARG A 42 13.44 -1.50 -5.62
CA ARG A 42 13.56 -1.56 -7.08
C ARG A 42 14.92 -1.05 -7.56
N SER A 43 15.41 0.07 -7.01
CA SER A 43 16.73 0.60 -7.35
C SER A 43 17.84 -0.36 -6.98
N VAL A 44 17.76 -0.96 -5.78
CA VAL A 44 18.72 -1.99 -5.36
C VAL A 44 18.69 -3.20 -6.31
N GLN A 45 17.50 -3.66 -6.71
CA GLN A 45 17.36 -4.76 -7.67
C GLN A 45 17.96 -4.43 -9.05
N GLN A 46 17.83 -3.19 -9.51
CA GLN A 46 18.44 -2.72 -10.77
C GLN A 46 19.96 -2.76 -10.68
N VAL A 47 20.55 -2.23 -9.60
CA VAL A 47 22.01 -2.30 -9.38
C VAL A 47 22.52 -3.73 -9.40
N PHE A 48 21.85 -4.67 -8.73
CA PHE A 48 22.23 -6.09 -8.74
C PHE A 48 22.13 -6.76 -10.11
N LYS A 49 21.32 -6.20 -11.02
CA LYS A 49 21.24 -6.65 -12.42
C LYS A 49 22.26 -5.97 -13.34
N GLY A 50 23.10 -5.08 -12.82
CA GLY A 50 24.02 -4.27 -13.62
C GLY A 50 23.35 -3.11 -14.37
N GLU A 51 22.11 -2.77 -14.00
CA GLU A 51 21.37 -1.65 -14.58
C GLU A 51 21.61 -0.38 -13.73
N SER A 52 21.61 0.79 -14.36
CA SER A 52 21.64 2.05 -13.62
C SER A 52 20.33 2.27 -12.89
N PRO A 53 20.36 2.60 -11.58
CA PRO A 53 19.14 2.87 -10.84
C PRO A 53 18.44 4.10 -11.43
N CYS A 54 17.17 3.94 -11.75
CA CYS A 54 16.40 4.99 -12.42
C CYS A 54 15.17 5.35 -11.56
N TRP A 55 15.13 6.59 -11.08
CA TRP A 55 14.02 7.14 -10.32
C TRP A 55 13.24 8.12 -11.17
N HIS A 56 12.18 7.67 -11.80
CA HIS A 56 11.22 8.52 -12.50
C HIS A 56 10.04 8.84 -11.58
N HIS A 57 10.28 9.66 -10.57
CA HIS A 57 9.23 10.11 -9.67
C HIS A 57 9.34 11.62 -9.46
N THR A 58 8.30 12.34 -9.85
CA THR A 58 8.13 13.77 -9.58
C THR A 58 6.80 13.96 -8.90
N TRP A 59 6.83 14.45 -7.66
CA TRP A 59 5.61 14.83 -6.99
C TRP A 59 5.04 16.11 -7.60
N VAL A 60 3.74 16.11 -7.88
CA VAL A 60 3.02 17.30 -8.35
C VAL A 60 1.78 17.49 -7.49
N SER A 61 1.44 18.73 -7.21
CA SER A 61 0.23 19.03 -6.44
C SER A 61 -1.02 18.81 -7.30
N SER A 62 -2.16 18.55 -6.66
CA SER A 62 -3.40 18.16 -7.32
C SER A 62 -3.94 19.21 -8.29
N ASP A 63 -3.64 20.49 -8.06
CA ASP A 63 -3.99 21.61 -8.94
C ASP A 63 -3.25 21.57 -10.29
N LYS A 64 -2.12 20.88 -10.38
CA LYS A 64 -1.35 20.67 -11.60
C LYS A 64 -1.71 19.40 -12.35
N ILE A 65 -2.62 18.60 -11.80
CA ILE A 65 -3.13 17.38 -12.42
C ILE A 65 -4.39 17.75 -13.21
N SER A 66 -4.54 17.22 -14.43
CA SER A 66 -5.73 17.47 -15.24
C SER A 66 -6.99 17.00 -14.50
N ALA A 67 -8.02 17.85 -14.44
CA ALA A 67 -9.23 17.60 -13.67
C ALA A 67 -9.94 16.25 -13.99
N PRO A 68 -9.96 15.73 -15.23
CA PRO A 68 -10.55 14.43 -15.55
C PRO A 68 -9.73 13.23 -15.06
N LEU A 69 -8.42 13.39 -14.79
CA LEU A 69 -7.54 12.26 -14.50
C LEU A 69 -7.91 11.50 -13.22
N PRO A 70 -8.19 12.13 -12.08
CA PRO A 70 -8.64 11.41 -10.89
C PRO A 70 -9.89 10.58 -11.13
N MET A 71 -10.85 11.12 -11.88
CA MET A 71 -12.07 10.40 -12.22
C MET A 71 -11.81 9.21 -13.14
N ALA A 72 -10.92 9.36 -14.11
CA ALA A 72 -10.50 8.25 -15.00
C ALA A 72 -9.82 7.12 -14.20
N VAL A 73 -8.96 7.46 -13.24
CA VAL A 73 -8.32 6.48 -12.36
C VAL A 73 -9.35 5.75 -11.51
N ILE A 74 -10.29 6.48 -10.89
CA ILE A 74 -11.37 5.87 -10.10
C ILE A 74 -12.20 4.93 -10.98
N ALA A 75 -12.58 5.35 -12.17
CA ALA A 75 -13.39 4.54 -13.07
C ALA A 75 -12.68 3.26 -13.55
N SER A 76 -11.36 3.30 -13.71
CA SER A 76 -10.59 2.15 -14.21
C SER A 76 -10.14 1.18 -13.13
N GLU A 77 -9.75 1.70 -11.96
CA GLU A 77 -9.14 0.91 -10.88
C GLU A 77 -10.13 0.54 -9.77
N ASP A 78 -11.08 1.43 -9.48
CA ASP A 78 -11.95 1.28 -8.31
C ASP A 78 -13.22 2.12 -8.47
N ASN A 79 -14.09 1.71 -9.39
CA ASN A 79 -15.28 2.47 -9.78
C ASN A 79 -16.28 2.69 -8.62
N ARG A 80 -16.11 2.01 -7.51
CA ARG A 80 -16.92 2.13 -6.29
C ARG A 80 -16.19 2.85 -5.15
N PHE A 81 -15.07 3.53 -5.45
CA PHE A 81 -14.21 4.20 -4.47
C PHE A 81 -14.97 5.08 -3.47
N ALA A 82 -15.98 5.81 -3.95
CA ALA A 82 -16.81 6.70 -3.11
C ALA A 82 -17.82 5.97 -2.22
N THR A 83 -18.00 4.64 -2.36
CA THR A 83 -19.05 3.87 -1.67
C THR A 83 -18.51 2.89 -0.64
N HIS A 84 -17.19 2.80 -0.47
CA HIS A 84 -16.55 1.93 0.52
C HIS A 84 -15.44 2.65 1.30
N ASN A 85 -15.06 2.09 2.44
CA ASN A 85 -14.02 2.62 3.32
C ASN A 85 -12.76 1.75 3.21
N GLY A 86 -12.02 1.89 2.11
CA GLY A 86 -10.76 1.18 1.87
C GLY A 86 -10.90 -0.23 1.29
N PHE A 87 -12.01 -0.94 1.51
CA PHE A 87 -12.25 -2.30 1.01
C PHE A 87 -13.60 -2.41 0.30
N ASP A 88 -13.59 -2.81 -0.97
CA ASP A 88 -14.81 -3.12 -1.71
C ASP A 88 -15.14 -4.61 -1.58
N PHE A 89 -15.91 -4.96 -0.54
CA PHE A 89 -16.33 -6.35 -0.30
C PHE A 89 -17.22 -6.90 -1.40
N ILE A 90 -17.96 -6.06 -2.12
CA ILE A 90 -18.81 -6.49 -3.24
C ILE A 90 -17.93 -6.93 -4.41
N GLU A 91 -16.94 -6.13 -4.79
CA GLU A 91 -16.00 -6.49 -5.85
C GLU A 91 -15.10 -7.67 -5.46
N ILE A 92 -14.74 -7.81 -4.17
CA ILE A 92 -14.02 -8.99 -3.68
C ILE A 92 -14.86 -10.26 -3.87
N GLN A 93 -16.12 -10.26 -3.46
CA GLN A 93 -17.02 -11.42 -3.64
C GLN A 93 -17.24 -11.76 -5.11
N LYS A 94 -17.43 -10.74 -5.95
CA LYS A 94 -17.56 -10.90 -7.39
C LYS A 94 -16.30 -11.49 -8.02
N ALA A 95 -15.11 -10.98 -7.65
CA ALA A 95 -13.84 -11.52 -8.13
C ALA A 95 -13.61 -12.98 -7.69
N ILE A 96 -14.01 -13.35 -6.47
CA ILE A 96 -13.93 -14.74 -6.00
C ILE A 96 -14.77 -15.65 -6.93
N LYS A 97 -16.04 -15.33 -7.17
CA LYS A 97 -16.94 -16.09 -8.03
C LYS A 97 -16.42 -16.18 -9.46
N GLU A 98 -16.00 -15.06 -10.04
CA GLU A 98 -15.46 -15.05 -11.40
C GLU A 98 -14.16 -15.87 -11.51
N ASN A 99 -13.34 -15.88 -10.47
CA ASN A 99 -12.06 -16.59 -10.44
C ASN A 99 -12.20 -18.12 -10.35
N GLU A 100 -13.37 -18.65 -10.05
CA GLU A 100 -13.64 -20.09 -10.11
C GLU A 100 -13.51 -20.62 -11.54
N THR A 101 -13.94 -19.83 -12.53
CA THR A 101 -13.97 -20.24 -13.94
C THR A 101 -12.89 -19.60 -14.80
N ARG A 102 -12.26 -18.52 -14.34
CA ARG A 102 -11.25 -17.77 -15.12
C ARG A 102 -9.88 -18.45 -15.12
N LYS A 103 -9.29 -18.61 -16.30
CA LYS A 103 -7.87 -19.03 -16.43
C LYS A 103 -6.90 -18.00 -15.83
N ARG A 104 -7.14 -16.71 -16.05
CA ARG A 104 -6.37 -15.61 -15.46
C ARG A 104 -7.17 -14.97 -14.34
N LYS A 105 -6.66 -15.08 -13.12
CA LYS A 105 -7.32 -14.54 -11.94
C LYS A 105 -7.43 -13.01 -12.01
N ARG A 106 -8.63 -12.50 -11.67
CA ARG A 106 -8.91 -11.07 -11.51
C ARG A 106 -8.61 -10.64 -10.08
N GLY A 107 -7.95 -9.51 -9.93
CA GLY A 107 -7.79 -8.82 -8.63
C GLY A 107 -9.02 -7.97 -8.30
N ALA A 108 -9.18 -7.68 -7.02
CA ALA A 108 -10.20 -6.75 -6.49
C ALA A 108 -9.59 -5.83 -5.44
N SER A 109 -8.35 -5.39 -5.66
CA SER A 109 -7.68 -4.44 -4.77
C SER A 109 -8.13 -3.03 -5.10
N THR A 110 -8.55 -2.29 -4.07
CA THR A 110 -8.98 -0.90 -4.16
C THR A 110 -7.80 0.07 -4.34
N ILE A 111 -8.07 1.32 -4.70
CA ILE A 111 -7.08 2.40 -4.74
C ILE A 111 -6.39 2.55 -3.37
N SER A 112 -7.15 2.48 -2.27
CA SER A 112 -6.60 2.56 -0.91
C SER A 112 -5.59 1.44 -0.63
N GLN A 113 -5.92 0.19 -0.98
CA GLN A 113 -5.01 -0.95 -0.83
C GLN A 113 -3.77 -0.82 -1.72
N GLN A 114 -3.92 -0.31 -2.94
CA GLN A 114 -2.79 -0.05 -3.83
C GLN A 114 -1.87 1.04 -3.27
N THR A 115 -2.44 2.10 -2.70
CA THR A 115 -1.69 3.17 -2.03
C THR A 115 -0.93 2.64 -0.83
N ALA A 116 -1.58 1.92 0.08
CA ALA A 116 -0.96 1.27 1.23
C ALA A 116 0.22 0.39 0.83
N LYS A 117 0.04 -0.46 -0.18
CA LYS A 117 1.08 -1.32 -0.73
C LYS A 117 2.26 -0.53 -1.28
N ASN A 118 2.01 0.48 -2.10
CA ASN A 118 3.07 1.18 -2.83
C ASN A 118 3.86 2.15 -1.95
N VAL A 119 3.22 2.73 -0.94
CA VAL A 119 3.83 3.71 -0.03
C VAL A 119 4.60 3.04 1.10
N PHE A 120 4.10 1.95 1.67
CA PHE A 120 4.65 1.38 2.91
C PHE A 120 5.28 0.00 2.77
N LEU A 121 5.02 -0.74 1.68
CA LEU A 121 5.38 -2.15 1.58
C LEU A 121 6.35 -2.46 0.44
N TRP A 122 6.70 -3.73 0.31
CA TRP A 122 7.65 -4.25 -0.67
C TRP A 122 6.93 -4.96 -1.84
N PRO A 123 7.61 -5.17 -3.00
CA PRO A 123 6.95 -5.66 -4.22
C PRO A 123 6.56 -7.14 -4.20
N GLN A 124 7.29 -8.00 -3.45
CA GLN A 124 7.06 -9.45 -3.45
C GLN A 124 5.73 -9.79 -2.77
N SER A 125 4.96 -10.66 -3.42
CA SER A 125 3.69 -11.14 -2.87
C SER A 125 3.92 -12.15 -1.75
N SER A 126 3.31 -11.91 -0.59
CA SER A 126 3.28 -12.85 0.54
C SER A 126 2.03 -12.61 1.40
N TRP A 127 1.62 -13.60 2.17
CA TRP A 127 0.51 -13.45 3.11
C TRP A 127 0.78 -12.41 4.20
N VAL A 128 2.04 -12.34 4.68
CA VAL A 128 2.46 -11.31 5.64
C VAL A 128 2.31 -9.91 5.05
N ARG A 129 2.82 -9.70 3.82
CA ARG A 129 2.66 -8.43 3.12
C ARG A 129 1.18 -8.09 2.91
N LYS A 130 0.33 -9.08 2.58
CA LYS A 130 -1.11 -8.84 2.42
C LYS A 130 -1.79 -8.46 3.74
N GLY A 131 -1.38 -9.05 4.86
CA GLY A 131 -1.84 -8.65 6.20
C GLY A 131 -1.44 -7.20 6.54
N LEU A 132 -0.20 -6.81 6.24
CA LEU A 132 0.25 -5.43 6.43
C LEU A 132 -0.44 -4.45 5.47
N GLU A 133 -0.76 -4.86 4.25
CA GLU A 133 -1.57 -4.06 3.31
C GLU A 133 -2.95 -3.76 3.89
N VAL A 134 -3.61 -4.77 4.48
CA VAL A 134 -4.89 -4.57 5.20
C VAL A 134 -4.71 -3.59 6.36
N TYR A 135 -3.69 -3.78 7.18
CA TYR A 135 -3.38 -2.88 8.30
C TYR A 135 -3.21 -1.43 7.86
N PHE A 136 -2.36 -1.14 6.87
CA PHE A 136 -2.15 0.22 6.36
C PHE A 136 -3.34 0.79 5.60
N THR A 137 -4.23 -0.06 5.09
CA THR A 137 -5.48 0.40 4.46
C THR A 137 -6.50 0.89 5.47
N VAL A 138 -6.48 0.33 6.69
CA VAL A 138 -7.34 0.76 7.79
C VAL A 138 -6.87 2.08 8.42
N LEU A 139 -5.56 2.32 8.46
CA LEU A 139 -4.97 3.57 8.95
C LEU A 139 -5.19 4.73 7.99
#